data_6db61fa2062c7207f1dc105caa708bb1
#
_entry.id   6db61fa2062c7207f1dc105caa708bb1
#
_cell.length_a   1.000
_cell.length_b   1.000
_cell.length_c   1.000
_cell.angle_alpha   90.00
_cell.angle_beta   90.00
_cell.angle_gamma   90.00
#
_symmetry.space_group_name_H-M   'P 1'
#
loop_
_entity.id
_entity.type
_entity.pdbx_description
1 polymer ?
#
loop_
_entity_poly.entity_id
_entity_poly.type
_entity_poly.pdbx_seq_one_letter_code
_entity_poly.pdbx_strand_id
1 'polypeptide(L)'
;MPVMAIFMSGLLLTAALAIDVTSVLSVERFYTTTAEAAALAGSQDLQQAKSRLITDAERERARGHALDVLVSQLGATARPSEAGCATANDIVDCPVPGTPFLVSVRTPSRVCVACEAARSIEVTVRNPGYELTFARLAGQDDWNIEASAVASLQFSGKYAVQTLRPPHPLPNGADQNRENISIDGTNTWVDVPRGDVGTNTSAYTNSGGRITLGSGYRIDHLDDISPDPWNQVNGLPEGRLLRKLIPDPSYMAADFTGAPTYSRQEDGRWDAVAGNGPDACPAPGTEGFPTTYASVLADPSLNVVCYLPGVYEDHQGFNVSQNTDVAYLLPGAYYFGGQGLDIGGRLMGGLVSDEPGVVLVVPQDADLAGNNSVAMVLNQGDEGCVANDCRATPAIDWIGQEVKSPDGLMLTIEVPRDDTCFSGATPLDVSTCTTSNNTVNLPGNGNLAIWGILYAPSDNVQVNGDNTSQVGEVGQLIAWTVTYSGGARLIQVYPEPDQVGTPRLDAACTGLEPCG
;
A
#
# COMPACT_ATOMS: atom_id res chain seq x y z
N MET A 1 -74.18 -4.27 15.35
CA MET A 1 -73.88 -4.14 13.90
C MET A 1 -72.97 -2.96 13.56
N PRO A 2 -73.17 -1.69 13.98
CA PRO A 2 -72.32 -0.57 13.53
C PRO A 2 -70.86 -0.65 14.02
N VAL A 3 -70.61 -1.14 15.24
CA VAL A 3 -69.25 -1.26 15.79
C VAL A 3 -68.39 -2.25 15.00
N MET A 4 -68.97 -3.35 14.57
CA MET A 4 -68.27 -4.37 13.76
C MET A 4 -67.91 -3.85 12.35
N ALA A 5 -68.81 -3.02 11.76
CA ALA A 5 -68.53 -2.40 10.45
C ALA A 5 -67.38 -1.38 10.53
N ILE A 6 -67.31 -0.58 11.61
CA ILE A 6 -66.21 0.38 11.84
C ILE A 6 -64.89 -0.39 12.04
N PHE A 7 -64.89 -1.47 12.83
CA PHE A 7 -63.67 -2.27 13.08
C PHE A 7 -63.17 -2.95 11.80
N MET A 8 -64.08 -3.52 11.00
CA MET A 8 -63.73 -4.13 9.70
C MET A 8 -63.18 -3.09 8.71
N SER A 9 -63.77 -1.89 8.65
CA SER A 9 -63.26 -0.81 7.80
C SER A 9 -61.86 -0.34 8.22
N GLY A 10 -61.60 -0.23 9.54
CA GLY A 10 -60.29 0.10 10.04
C GLY A 10 -59.22 -0.96 9.74
N LEU A 11 -59.59 -2.23 9.84
CA LEU A 11 -58.68 -3.33 9.55
C LEU A 11 -58.38 -3.42 8.03
N LEU A 12 -59.33 -3.17 7.18
CA LEU A 12 -59.13 -3.09 5.72
C LEU A 12 -58.24 -1.90 5.34
N LEU A 13 -58.41 -0.75 5.97
CA LEU A 13 -57.57 0.42 5.70
C LEU A 13 -56.14 0.20 6.12
N THR A 14 -55.89 -0.42 7.29
CA THR A 14 -54.54 -0.75 7.72
C THR A 14 -53.85 -1.79 6.83
N ALA A 15 -54.58 -2.81 6.37
CA ALA A 15 -54.05 -3.79 5.40
C ALA A 15 -53.71 -3.15 4.05
N ALA A 16 -54.56 -2.26 3.56
CA ALA A 16 -54.35 -1.51 2.32
C ALA A 16 -53.11 -0.60 2.40
N LEU A 17 -52.93 0.12 3.50
CA LEU A 17 -51.76 0.95 3.74
C LEU A 17 -50.46 0.11 3.83
N ALA A 18 -50.52 -1.07 4.46
CA ALA A 18 -49.36 -1.97 4.54
C ALA A 18 -48.90 -2.46 3.13
N ILE A 19 -49.84 -2.66 2.21
CA ILE A 19 -49.52 -3.04 0.82
C ILE A 19 -48.80 -1.90 0.10
N ASP A 20 -49.28 -0.67 0.21
CA ASP A 20 -48.62 0.49 -0.42
C ASP A 20 -47.22 0.71 0.13
N VAL A 21 -47.06 0.65 1.46
CA VAL A 21 -45.72 0.79 2.11
C VAL A 21 -44.77 -0.31 1.64
N THR A 22 -45.24 -1.55 1.56
CA THR A 22 -44.40 -2.66 1.08
C THR A 22 -44.00 -2.48 -0.38
N SER A 23 -44.92 -1.98 -1.20
CA SER A 23 -44.66 -1.65 -2.62
C SER A 23 -43.61 -0.55 -2.77
N VAL A 24 -43.74 0.56 -2.01
CA VAL A 24 -42.77 1.65 -1.99
C VAL A 24 -41.38 1.15 -1.59
N LEU A 25 -41.28 0.39 -0.51
CA LEU A 25 -39.97 -0.17 -0.04
C LEU A 25 -39.35 -1.13 -1.08
N SER A 26 -40.15 -1.90 -1.78
CA SER A 26 -39.66 -2.80 -2.82
C SER A 26 -39.09 -2.01 -4.02
N VAL A 27 -39.79 -0.96 -4.42
CA VAL A 27 -39.35 -0.08 -5.52
C VAL A 27 -38.13 0.75 -5.13
N GLU A 28 -38.06 1.25 -3.91
CA GLU A 28 -36.91 1.97 -3.40
C GLU A 28 -35.63 1.08 -3.44
N ARG A 29 -35.75 -0.18 -2.99
CA ARG A 29 -34.65 -1.15 -3.10
C ARG A 29 -34.20 -1.38 -4.55
N PHE A 30 -35.13 -1.49 -5.47
CA PHE A 30 -34.82 -1.63 -6.88
C PHE A 30 -34.08 -0.40 -7.42
N TYR A 31 -34.51 0.82 -7.06
CA TYR A 31 -33.78 2.04 -7.47
C TYR A 31 -32.42 2.14 -6.84
N THR A 32 -32.28 1.76 -5.56
CA THR A 32 -30.96 1.69 -4.88
C THR A 32 -30.01 0.76 -5.62
N THR A 33 -30.44 -0.47 -5.90
CA THR A 33 -29.59 -1.44 -6.63
C THR A 33 -29.25 -0.95 -8.05
N THR A 34 -30.19 -0.28 -8.72
CA THR A 34 -29.96 0.31 -10.04
C THR A 34 -28.94 1.45 -10.00
N ALA A 35 -29.06 2.35 -9.01
CA ALA A 35 -28.11 3.44 -8.81
C ALA A 35 -26.70 2.91 -8.45
N GLU A 36 -26.61 1.89 -7.58
CA GLU A 36 -25.37 1.22 -7.20
C GLU A 36 -24.67 0.58 -8.41
N ALA A 37 -25.42 -0.18 -9.22
CA ALA A 37 -24.88 -0.81 -10.41
C ALA A 37 -24.35 0.23 -11.42
N ALA A 38 -25.10 1.32 -11.62
CA ALA A 38 -24.70 2.39 -12.52
C ALA A 38 -23.47 3.17 -11.99
N ALA A 39 -23.42 3.46 -10.70
CA ALA A 39 -22.27 4.12 -10.08
C ALA A 39 -21.00 3.27 -10.19
N LEU A 40 -21.08 1.96 -9.91
CA LEU A 40 -19.98 1.03 -10.08
C LEU A 40 -19.49 0.96 -11.53
N ALA A 41 -20.41 0.84 -12.49
CA ALA A 41 -20.07 0.80 -13.90
C ALA A 41 -19.37 2.08 -14.37
N GLY A 42 -19.90 3.24 -14.00
CA GLY A 42 -19.28 4.52 -14.32
C GLY A 42 -17.90 4.68 -13.68
N SER A 43 -17.72 4.23 -12.44
CA SER A 43 -16.44 4.35 -11.76
C SER A 43 -15.33 3.52 -12.41
N GLN A 44 -15.64 2.46 -13.16
CA GLN A 44 -14.66 1.67 -13.92
C GLN A 44 -13.95 2.50 -15.00
N ASP A 45 -14.62 3.46 -15.61
CA ASP A 45 -14.02 4.35 -16.62
C ASP A 45 -13.15 5.45 -16.02
N LEU A 46 -13.22 5.63 -14.69
CA LEU A 46 -12.30 6.47 -13.93
C LEU A 46 -11.01 5.73 -13.55
N GLN A 47 -10.81 4.49 -14.00
CA GLN A 47 -9.62 3.70 -13.72
C GLN A 47 -8.38 4.37 -14.31
N GLN A 48 -7.62 4.96 -13.42
CA GLN A 48 -6.33 5.57 -13.71
C GLN A 48 -5.32 5.22 -12.67
N ALA A 49 -4.06 5.32 -13.10
CA ALA A 49 -2.96 5.32 -12.17
C ALA A 49 -3.17 6.42 -11.11
N LYS A 50 -2.92 6.12 -9.86
CA LYS A 50 -3.16 7.01 -8.72
C LYS A 50 -2.46 8.38 -8.87
N SER A 51 -1.30 8.40 -9.52
CA SER A 51 -0.51 9.62 -9.78
C SER A 51 -1.08 10.51 -10.89
N ARG A 52 -2.04 10.03 -11.71
CA ARG A 52 -2.57 10.79 -12.84
C ARG A 52 -3.85 11.54 -12.47
N LEU A 53 -3.98 12.76 -12.94
CA LEU A 53 -5.23 13.51 -12.84
C LEU A 53 -6.28 12.94 -13.79
N ILE A 54 -7.52 12.84 -13.32
CA ILE A 54 -8.66 12.42 -14.14
C ILE A 54 -8.98 13.53 -15.15
N THR A 55 -9.02 13.15 -16.42
CA THR A 55 -9.34 14.06 -17.51
C THR A 55 -10.86 14.22 -17.69
N ASP A 56 -11.29 15.33 -18.28
CA ASP A 56 -12.73 15.54 -18.59
C ASP A 56 -13.28 14.47 -19.54
N ALA A 57 -12.47 13.98 -20.48
CA ALA A 57 -12.85 12.90 -21.39
C ALA A 57 -13.14 11.57 -20.64
N GLU A 58 -12.44 11.31 -19.55
CA GLU A 58 -12.70 10.13 -18.71
C GLU A 58 -13.95 10.30 -17.87
N ARG A 59 -14.18 11.50 -17.35
CA ARG A 59 -15.44 11.84 -16.65
C ARG A 59 -16.65 11.70 -17.57
N GLU A 60 -16.51 12.13 -18.82
CA GLU A 60 -17.57 11.98 -19.82
C GLU A 60 -17.83 10.51 -20.15
N ARG A 61 -16.81 9.67 -20.33
CA ARG A 61 -16.98 8.23 -20.50
C ARG A 61 -17.64 7.58 -19.29
N ALA A 62 -17.19 7.91 -18.07
CA ALA A 62 -17.78 7.43 -16.83
C ALA A 62 -19.28 7.75 -16.73
N ARG A 63 -19.67 8.98 -17.04
CA ARG A 63 -21.09 9.38 -17.13
C ARG A 63 -21.85 8.59 -18.18
N GLY A 64 -21.27 8.46 -19.37
CA GLY A 64 -21.86 7.72 -20.47
C GLY A 64 -22.14 6.27 -20.10
N HIS A 65 -21.18 5.59 -19.47
CA HIS A 65 -21.34 4.20 -19.03
C HIS A 65 -22.37 4.05 -17.91
N ALA A 66 -22.36 4.96 -16.92
CA ALA A 66 -23.40 4.98 -15.88
C ALA A 66 -24.81 5.14 -16.47
N LEU A 67 -24.98 6.03 -17.45
CA LEU A 67 -26.25 6.21 -18.15
C LEU A 67 -26.69 4.99 -18.95
N ASP A 68 -25.76 4.26 -19.58
CA ASP A 68 -26.10 3.02 -20.32
C ASP A 68 -26.65 1.96 -19.38
N VAL A 69 -26.05 1.80 -18.21
CA VAL A 69 -26.53 0.87 -17.18
C VAL A 69 -27.91 1.30 -16.67
N LEU A 70 -28.09 2.60 -16.37
CA LEU A 70 -29.42 3.12 -15.98
C LEU A 70 -30.49 2.85 -17.02
N VAL A 71 -30.23 3.18 -18.28
CA VAL A 71 -31.16 2.93 -19.39
C VAL A 71 -31.55 1.45 -19.47
N SER A 72 -30.54 0.57 -19.39
CA SER A 72 -30.76 -0.88 -19.42
C SER A 72 -31.57 -1.39 -18.24
N GLN A 73 -31.27 -0.96 -17.02
CA GLN A 73 -31.93 -1.43 -15.79
C GLN A 73 -33.34 -0.86 -15.64
N LEU A 74 -33.55 0.38 -16.05
CA LEU A 74 -34.89 1.03 -16.01
C LEU A 74 -35.79 0.65 -17.18
N GLY A 75 -35.32 -0.19 -18.12
CA GLY A 75 -36.08 -0.62 -19.30
C GLY A 75 -36.38 0.51 -20.28
N ALA A 76 -35.55 1.54 -20.28
CA ALA A 76 -35.73 2.67 -21.19
C ALA A 76 -35.30 2.35 -22.63
N THR A 77 -35.88 3.03 -23.59
CA THR A 77 -35.63 2.79 -25.02
C THR A 77 -34.45 3.59 -25.57
N ALA A 78 -34.02 4.64 -24.86
CA ALA A 78 -32.93 5.52 -25.26
C ALA A 78 -32.30 6.22 -24.03
N ARG A 79 -31.07 6.73 -24.18
CA ARG A 79 -30.45 7.61 -23.19
C ARG A 79 -31.29 8.89 -23.02
N PRO A 80 -31.26 9.49 -21.82
CA PRO A 80 -31.86 10.80 -21.60
C PRO A 80 -31.24 11.84 -22.54
N SER A 81 -32.07 12.76 -23.03
CA SER A 81 -31.56 13.93 -23.76
C SER A 81 -30.86 14.84 -22.77
N GLU A 82 -29.59 15.09 -22.97
CA GLU A 82 -28.81 15.98 -22.14
C GLU A 82 -29.11 17.47 -22.36
N ALA A 83 -29.94 17.79 -23.38
CA ALA A 83 -30.31 19.16 -23.71
C ALA A 83 -31.12 19.82 -22.58
N GLY A 84 -30.55 20.78 -21.92
CA GLY A 84 -31.17 21.57 -20.85
C GLY A 84 -31.00 21.01 -19.41
N CYS A 85 -30.45 19.81 -19.26
CA CYS A 85 -30.18 19.20 -17.95
C CYS A 85 -28.71 18.78 -17.72
N ALA A 86 -27.86 18.89 -18.74
CA ALA A 86 -26.42 18.61 -18.62
C ALA A 86 -25.59 19.89 -18.49
N THR A 87 -24.58 19.83 -17.64
CA THR A 87 -23.46 20.78 -17.56
C THR A 87 -22.17 20.06 -17.91
N ALA A 88 -21.05 20.75 -17.96
CA ALA A 88 -19.75 20.15 -18.31
C ALA A 88 -19.40 18.89 -17.51
N ASN A 89 -19.80 18.83 -16.23
CA ASN A 89 -19.44 17.73 -15.32
C ASN A 89 -20.63 16.96 -14.72
N ASP A 90 -21.87 17.48 -14.86
CA ASP A 90 -23.05 16.94 -14.19
C ASP A 90 -24.20 16.79 -15.16
N ILE A 91 -24.97 15.73 -14.98
CA ILE A 91 -26.32 15.54 -15.49
C ILE A 91 -27.25 15.60 -14.29
N VAL A 92 -28.23 16.49 -14.32
CA VAL A 92 -29.12 16.70 -13.17
C VAL A 92 -30.57 16.65 -13.59
N ASP A 93 -31.33 15.74 -12.99
CA ASP A 93 -32.78 15.59 -13.20
C ASP A 93 -33.20 15.44 -14.69
N CYS A 94 -32.37 14.72 -15.45
CA CYS A 94 -32.68 14.45 -16.85
C CYS A 94 -33.79 13.41 -16.99
N PRO A 95 -34.86 13.69 -17.74
CA PRO A 95 -35.92 12.73 -17.97
C PRO A 95 -35.46 11.57 -18.86
N VAL A 96 -35.77 10.34 -18.44
CA VAL A 96 -35.44 9.13 -19.19
C VAL A 96 -36.58 8.81 -20.14
N PRO A 97 -36.34 8.78 -21.48
CA PRO A 97 -37.39 8.64 -22.46
C PRO A 97 -38.23 7.34 -22.30
N GLY A 98 -39.55 7.50 -22.32
CA GLY A 98 -40.48 6.37 -22.18
C GLY A 98 -40.68 5.86 -20.76
N THR A 99 -40.15 6.56 -19.78
CA THR A 99 -40.26 6.19 -18.35
C THR A 99 -40.66 7.41 -17.51
N PRO A 100 -41.15 7.22 -16.28
CA PRO A 100 -41.41 8.32 -15.33
C PRO A 100 -40.17 8.83 -14.60
N PHE A 101 -38.97 8.31 -14.94
CA PHE A 101 -37.75 8.55 -14.14
C PHE A 101 -37.01 9.82 -14.53
N LEU A 102 -36.47 10.46 -13.51
CA LEU A 102 -35.45 11.48 -13.62
C LEU A 102 -34.13 10.89 -13.11
N VAL A 103 -33.05 11.12 -13.82
CA VAL A 103 -31.73 10.63 -13.43
C VAL A 103 -30.74 11.77 -13.29
N SER A 104 -29.86 11.63 -12.30
CA SER A 104 -28.71 12.54 -12.13
C SER A 104 -27.43 11.72 -12.07
N VAL A 105 -26.39 12.21 -12.75
CA VAL A 105 -25.04 11.62 -12.72
C VAL A 105 -24.05 12.75 -12.56
N ARG A 106 -23.25 12.70 -11.49
CA ARG A 106 -22.26 13.72 -11.15
C ARG A 106 -20.88 13.11 -10.99
N THR A 107 -19.89 13.74 -11.56
CA THR A 107 -18.48 13.36 -11.41
C THR A 107 -17.61 14.62 -11.38
N PRO A 108 -16.97 14.95 -10.24
CA PRO A 108 -16.96 14.21 -8.96
C PRO A 108 -18.27 14.27 -8.18
N SER A 109 -18.46 13.31 -7.26
CA SER A 109 -19.60 13.32 -6.32
C SER A 109 -19.55 14.56 -5.42
N ARG A 110 -20.74 15.10 -5.10
CA ARG A 110 -20.87 16.22 -4.17
C ARG A 110 -21.31 15.81 -2.77
N VAL A 111 -21.72 14.57 -2.62
CA VAL A 111 -22.37 14.05 -1.40
C VAL A 111 -21.36 13.37 -0.47
N CYS A 112 -20.26 12.88 -0.97
CA CYS A 112 -19.29 12.17 -0.17
C CYS A 112 -18.09 13.06 0.18
N VAL A 113 -17.98 13.41 1.47
CA VAL A 113 -16.87 14.20 2.02
C VAL A 113 -15.66 13.31 2.34
N ALA A 114 -15.89 12.01 2.58
CA ALA A 114 -14.85 11.06 2.99
C ALA A 114 -14.23 10.25 1.85
N CYS A 115 -14.82 10.30 0.64
CA CYS A 115 -14.23 9.65 -0.52
C CYS A 115 -13.29 10.61 -1.25
N GLU A 116 -12.36 10.06 -1.99
CA GLU A 116 -11.49 10.84 -2.89
C GLU A 116 -12.37 11.50 -3.97
N ALA A 117 -12.93 12.67 -3.61
CA ALA A 117 -13.99 13.33 -4.37
C ALA A 117 -13.67 13.43 -5.86
N ALA A 118 -12.39 13.68 -6.21
CA ALA A 118 -11.95 13.76 -7.61
C ALA A 118 -12.18 12.46 -8.41
N ARG A 119 -12.29 11.30 -7.74
CA ARG A 119 -12.38 9.96 -8.33
C ARG A 119 -13.66 9.23 -7.98
N SER A 120 -14.71 9.98 -7.76
CA SER A 120 -16.03 9.47 -7.41
C SER A 120 -17.06 9.81 -8.45
N ILE A 121 -18.08 8.98 -8.52
CA ILE A 121 -19.27 9.19 -9.32
C ILE A 121 -20.52 8.99 -8.45
N GLU A 122 -21.45 9.90 -8.52
CA GLU A 122 -22.73 9.88 -7.84
C GLU A 122 -23.83 9.66 -8.86
N VAL A 123 -24.70 8.72 -8.59
CA VAL A 123 -25.85 8.40 -9.42
C VAL A 123 -27.11 8.48 -8.59
N THR A 124 -28.10 9.25 -9.04
CA THR A 124 -29.41 9.35 -8.41
C THR A 124 -30.51 8.95 -9.40
N VAL A 125 -31.42 8.12 -8.94
CA VAL A 125 -32.65 7.74 -9.66
C VAL A 125 -33.85 8.25 -8.89
N ARG A 126 -34.70 9.03 -9.53
CA ARG A 126 -35.89 9.61 -8.89
C ARG A 126 -37.15 9.34 -9.73
N ASN A 127 -38.21 8.93 -9.06
CA ASN A 127 -39.54 8.87 -9.62
C ASN A 127 -40.43 9.83 -8.82
N PRO A 128 -40.74 11.01 -9.35
CA PRO A 128 -41.48 12.05 -8.64
C PRO A 128 -42.98 11.76 -8.52
N GLY A 129 -43.48 10.79 -9.23
CA GLY A 129 -44.92 10.50 -9.29
C GLY A 129 -45.23 9.01 -9.26
N TYR A 130 -44.64 8.28 -8.27
CA TYR A 130 -44.98 6.87 -8.08
C TYR A 130 -46.40 6.74 -7.55
N GLU A 131 -47.31 6.15 -8.34
CA GLU A 131 -48.72 6.02 -8.00
C GLU A 131 -48.95 5.02 -6.86
N LEU A 132 -49.67 5.46 -5.83
CA LEU A 132 -50.09 4.63 -4.71
C LEU A 132 -51.49 4.04 -5.00
N THR A 133 -51.67 2.77 -4.65
CA THR A 133 -52.92 2.07 -4.96
C THR A 133 -54.03 2.38 -3.97
N PHE A 134 -53.75 2.34 -2.70
CA PHE A 134 -54.74 2.46 -1.63
C PHE A 134 -54.65 3.78 -0.86
N ALA A 135 -53.51 4.39 -0.76
CA ALA A 135 -53.35 5.69 -0.09
C ALA A 135 -54.09 6.81 -0.84
N ARG A 136 -54.40 6.61 -2.13
CA ARG A 136 -55.27 7.45 -2.97
C ARG A 136 -56.68 7.60 -2.34
N LEU A 137 -57.19 6.56 -1.66
CA LEU A 137 -58.44 6.64 -0.91
C LEU A 137 -58.39 7.61 0.26
N ALA A 138 -57.19 7.90 0.76
CA ALA A 138 -56.94 8.88 1.83
C ALA A 138 -56.52 10.26 1.27
N GLY A 139 -56.53 10.45 -0.07
CA GLY A 139 -56.18 11.70 -0.72
C GLY A 139 -54.67 11.87 -1.00
N GLN A 140 -53.88 10.79 -0.92
CA GLN A 140 -52.48 10.78 -1.30
C GLN A 140 -52.34 10.03 -2.62
N ASP A 141 -52.20 10.74 -3.74
CA ASP A 141 -52.22 10.14 -5.06
C ASP A 141 -50.88 9.57 -5.49
N ASP A 142 -49.79 10.20 -5.10
CA ASP A 142 -48.45 9.84 -5.51
C ASP A 142 -47.41 9.98 -4.39
N TRP A 143 -46.24 9.38 -4.59
CA TRP A 143 -45.10 9.46 -3.71
C TRP A 143 -43.84 9.74 -4.52
N ASN A 144 -42.95 10.59 -3.99
CA ASN A 144 -41.65 10.79 -4.58
C ASN A 144 -40.68 9.74 -4.01
N ILE A 145 -40.21 8.84 -4.89
CA ILE A 145 -39.21 7.83 -4.52
C ILE A 145 -37.88 8.24 -5.13
N GLU A 146 -36.86 8.34 -4.30
CA GLU A 146 -35.51 8.70 -4.71
C GLU A 146 -34.50 7.75 -4.07
N ALA A 147 -33.52 7.30 -4.87
CA ALA A 147 -32.39 6.52 -4.39
C ALA A 147 -31.11 7.05 -5.03
N SER A 148 -30.06 7.13 -4.25
CA SER A 148 -28.76 7.56 -4.71
C SER A 148 -27.66 6.61 -4.26
N ALA A 149 -26.61 6.50 -5.07
CA ALA A 149 -25.42 5.73 -4.77
C ALA A 149 -24.18 6.50 -5.21
N VAL A 150 -23.11 6.32 -4.47
CA VAL A 150 -21.79 6.85 -4.80
C VAL A 150 -20.84 5.67 -4.95
N ALA A 151 -20.05 5.68 -6.02
CA ALA A 151 -18.91 4.80 -6.17
C ALA A 151 -17.63 5.62 -6.34
N SER A 152 -16.56 5.18 -5.72
CA SER A 152 -15.24 5.77 -5.88
C SER A 152 -14.20 4.72 -6.24
N LEU A 153 -13.09 5.16 -6.83
CA LEU A 153 -11.92 4.31 -6.98
C LEU A 153 -11.21 4.21 -5.64
N GLN A 154 -11.21 3.03 -5.08
CA GLN A 154 -10.40 2.73 -3.92
C GLN A 154 -9.08 2.10 -4.36
N PHE A 155 -8.00 2.78 -4.07
CA PHE A 155 -6.68 2.20 -4.20
C PHE A 155 -6.43 1.37 -2.94
N SER A 156 -6.32 0.06 -3.10
CA SER A 156 -5.87 -0.82 -2.01
C SER A 156 -4.47 -0.37 -1.62
N GLY A 157 -4.29 -0.02 -0.34
CA GLY A 157 -3.04 0.55 0.15
C GLY A 157 -1.87 -0.37 -0.12
N LYS A 158 -1.15 -0.09 -1.19
CA LYS A 158 0.16 -0.66 -1.44
C LYS A 158 1.15 0.31 -0.80
N TYR A 159 1.66 -0.09 0.34
CA TYR A 159 2.49 0.75 1.17
C TYR A 159 3.94 0.67 0.72
N ALA A 160 4.59 1.82 0.54
CA ALA A 160 6.04 1.88 0.42
C ALA A 160 6.70 1.62 1.78
N VAL A 161 6.05 2.09 2.85
CA VAL A 161 6.43 1.78 4.24
C VAL A 161 5.21 1.21 4.94
N GLN A 162 5.37 0.05 5.57
CA GLN A 162 4.30 -0.60 6.35
C GLN A 162 4.85 -1.03 7.70
N THR A 163 4.18 -0.62 8.79
CA THR A 163 4.52 -1.08 10.13
C THR A 163 3.38 -1.86 10.76
N LEU A 164 3.72 -2.96 11.39
CA LEU A 164 2.76 -4.01 11.77
C LEU A 164 2.46 -4.05 13.28
N ARG A 165 3.28 -3.43 14.13
CA ARG A 165 3.05 -3.39 15.57
C ARG A 165 1.65 -2.85 15.88
N PRO A 166 0.78 -3.62 16.59
CA PRO A 166 -0.54 -3.15 16.94
C PRO A 166 -0.49 -2.09 18.04
N PRO A 167 -1.53 -1.25 18.19
CA PRO A 167 -1.64 -0.33 19.30
C PRO A 167 -1.75 -1.13 20.61
N HIS A 168 -0.94 -0.77 21.59
CA HIS A 168 -0.94 -1.42 22.91
C HIS A 168 -1.48 -0.45 23.97
N PRO A 169 -2.63 -0.71 24.58
CA PRO A 169 -3.08 0.05 25.72
C PRO A 169 -2.23 -0.34 26.95
N LEU A 170 -1.32 0.54 27.34
CA LEU A 170 -0.61 0.34 28.60
C LEU A 170 -1.58 0.46 29.78
N PRO A 171 -1.48 -0.44 30.79
CA PRO A 171 -2.37 -0.44 31.96
C PRO A 171 -2.39 0.87 32.76
N ASN A 172 -1.41 1.75 32.57
CA ASN A 172 -1.24 2.99 33.34
C ASN A 172 -1.43 4.27 32.53
N GLY A 173 -1.90 4.20 31.26
CA GLY A 173 -2.16 5.39 30.44
C GLY A 173 -0.91 6.20 30.04
N ALA A 174 0.29 5.78 30.43
CA ALA A 174 1.54 6.42 30.08
C ALA A 174 2.19 5.67 28.90
N ASP A 175 1.68 5.92 27.72
CA ASP A 175 2.22 5.35 26.50
C ASP A 175 3.33 6.27 25.99
N GLN A 176 4.58 5.93 26.30
CA GLN A 176 5.73 6.72 25.85
C GLN A 176 6.28 6.31 24.49
N ASN A 177 5.75 5.23 23.86
CA ASN A 177 6.23 4.73 22.56
C ASN A 177 5.05 4.28 21.69
N ARG A 178 4.16 5.21 21.35
CA ARG A 178 3.02 4.93 20.45
C ARG A 178 3.40 4.84 18.98
N GLU A 179 4.60 5.30 18.67
CA GLU A 179 4.99 5.51 17.29
C GLU A 179 5.60 4.24 16.71
N ASN A 180 5.03 3.78 15.61
CA ASN A 180 5.65 2.71 14.84
C ASN A 180 6.60 3.24 13.78
N ILE A 181 6.41 4.51 13.39
CA ILE A 181 7.31 5.21 12.47
C ILE A 181 7.84 6.44 13.21
N SER A 182 9.15 6.50 13.44
CA SER A 182 9.81 7.66 14.05
C SER A 182 10.82 8.27 13.07
N ILE A 183 10.77 9.60 12.92
CA ILE A 183 11.69 10.36 12.07
C ILE A 183 12.36 11.42 12.93
N ASP A 184 13.57 11.12 13.40
CA ASP A 184 14.28 11.91 14.40
C ASP A 184 15.46 12.67 13.81
N GLY A 185 15.55 13.97 14.12
CA GLY A 185 16.69 14.81 13.78
C GLY A 185 16.44 15.81 12.66
N THR A 186 17.07 16.97 12.77
CA THR A 186 16.83 18.15 11.90
C THR A 186 17.14 17.95 10.42
N ASN A 187 17.99 16.98 10.09
CA ASN A 187 18.40 16.67 8.72
C ASN A 187 17.85 15.33 8.22
N THR A 188 17.04 14.66 9.03
CA THR A 188 16.43 13.38 8.66
C THR A 188 15.25 13.63 7.74
N TRP A 189 15.29 13.01 6.56
CA TRP A 189 14.31 13.23 5.53
C TRP A 189 13.97 11.92 4.81
N VAL A 190 12.68 11.63 4.70
CA VAL A 190 12.14 10.49 3.96
C VAL A 190 11.22 11.01 2.88
N ASP A 191 11.55 10.73 1.63
CA ASP A 191 10.73 11.06 0.47
C ASP A 191 10.09 9.78 -0.08
N VAL A 192 8.76 9.76 -0.18
CA VAL A 192 7.97 8.64 -0.67
C VAL A 192 7.20 9.08 -1.92
N PRO A 193 7.87 9.17 -3.07
CA PRO A 193 7.25 9.66 -4.30
C PRO A 193 6.17 8.73 -4.84
N ARG A 194 6.24 7.42 -4.52
CA ARG A 194 5.25 6.43 -4.91
C ARG A 194 4.95 5.44 -3.78
N GLY A 195 3.68 5.22 -3.50
CA GLY A 195 3.19 4.35 -2.44
C GLY A 195 2.64 5.11 -1.24
N ASP A 196 1.71 4.50 -0.56
CA ASP A 196 1.20 5.00 0.71
C ASP A 196 2.17 4.65 1.85
N VAL A 197 2.01 5.27 3.00
CA VAL A 197 2.65 4.89 4.24
C VAL A 197 1.58 4.34 5.17
N GLY A 198 1.76 3.11 5.64
CA GLY A 198 0.78 2.43 6.50
C GLY A 198 1.36 2.15 7.89
N THR A 199 0.60 2.48 8.94
CA THR A 199 1.00 2.16 10.31
C THR A 199 -0.19 1.69 11.14
N ASN A 200 0.02 0.64 11.92
CA ASN A 200 -0.99 0.15 12.87
C ASN A 200 -1.08 1.00 14.16
N THR A 201 -0.27 2.04 14.27
CA THR A 201 -0.39 3.05 15.32
C THR A 201 -0.28 4.45 14.71
N SER A 202 0.80 5.16 14.97
CA SER A 202 1.05 6.52 14.47
C SER A 202 2.45 6.63 13.85
N ALA A 203 2.66 7.69 13.10
CA ALA A 203 3.98 8.15 12.67
C ALA A 203 4.30 9.46 13.38
N TYR A 204 5.56 9.64 13.75
CA TYR A 204 6.04 10.78 14.51
C TYR A 204 7.27 11.41 13.88
N THR A 205 7.34 12.73 13.90
CA THR A 205 8.53 13.48 13.50
C THR A 205 9.02 14.32 14.66
N ASN A 206 10.31 14.23 14.97
CA ASN A 206 10.93 14.97 16.06
C ASN A 206 12.09 15.82 15.54
N SER A 207 12.36 16.92 16.24
CA SER A 207 13.55 17.76 16.01
C SER A 207 13.73 18.25 14.57
N GLY A 208 12.64 18.40 13.80
CA GLY A 208 12.70 18.86 12.41
C GLY A 208 12.88 17.76 11.36
N GLY A 209 12.78 16.50 11.75
CA GLY A 209 12.62 15.37 10.82
C GLY A 209 11.40 15.57 9.93
N ARG A 210 11.43 15.04 8.71
CA ARG A 210 10.31 15.22 7.76
C ARG A 210 10.08 13.99 6.89
N ILE A 211 8.80 13.78 6.53
CA ILE A 211 8.38 12.88 5.49
C ILE A 211 7.65 13.66 4.41
N THR A 212 7.93 13.37 3.15
CA THR A 212 7.25 13.95 1.99
C THR A 212 6.61 12.84 1.19
N LEU A 213 5.35 12.99 0.80
CA LEU A 213 4.68 12.01 -0.05
C LEU A 213 4.42 12.59 -1.43
N GLY A 214 4.45 11.73 -2.44
CA GLY A 214 4.05 12.07 -3.80
C GLY A 214 2.56 12.44 -3.88
N SER A 215 2.18 13.16 -4.93
CA SER A 215 0.79 13.60 -5.12
C SER A 215 -0.17 12.41 -5.15
N GLY A 216 -1.25 12.48 -4.35
CA GLY A 216 -2.29 11.45 -4.26
C GLY A 216 -1.95 10.30 -3.31
N TYR A 217 -0.77 10.23 -2.72
CA TYR A 217 -0.42 9.27 -1.67
C TYR A 217 -0.68 9.83 -0.28
N ARG A 218 -0.85 8.95 0.72
CA ARG A 218 -1.27 9.34 2.06
C ARG A 218 -0.63 8.48 3.13
N ILE A 219 -0.82 8.89 4.40
CA ILE A 219 -0.47 8.09 5.55
C ILE A 219 -1.75 7.47 6.11
N ASP A 220 -1.81 6.14 6.12
CA ASP A 220 -2.87 5.37 6.74
C ASP A 220 -2.45 4.97 8.16
N HIS A 221 -3.26 5.27 9.15
CA HIS A 221 -2.94 5.05 10.57
C HIS A 221 -4.17 4.57 11.35
N LEU A 222 -3.94 3.87 12.46
CA LEU A 222 -5.04 3.30 13.26
C LEU A 222 -5.38 4.13 14.50
N ASP A 223 -4.39 4.78 15.12
CA ASP A 223 -4.60 5.61 16.31
C ASP A 223 -4.95 7.05 15.96
N ASP A 224 -5.71 7.67 16.89
CA ASP A 224 -5.95 9.12 16.85
C ASP A 224 -4.60 9.83 17.01
N ILE A 225 -4.14 10.41 15.95
CA ILE A 225 -2.88 11.14 15.95
C ILE A 225 -3.08 12.39 16.76
N SER A 226 -2.29 12.54 17.84
CA SER A 226 -2.21 13.81 18.55
C SER A 226 -1.85 14.92 17.54
N PRO A 227 -2.61 16.02 17.48
CA PRO A 227 -2.47 17.03 16.43
C PRO A 227 -1.11 17.74 16.38
N ASP A 228 -0.26 17.57 17.37
CA ASP A 228 0.99 18.33 17.48
C ASP A 228 2.18 17.85 16.62
N PRO A 229 2.41 16.56 16.34
CA PRO A 229 3.56 16.16 15.54
C PRO A 229 3.39 16.40 14.04
N TRP A 230 2.16 16.44 13.54
CA TRP A 230 1.87 16.59 12.11
C TRP A 230 2.07 18.01 11.57
N ASN A 231 2.12 19.02 12.42
CA ASN A 231 2.38 20.41 12.02
C ASN A 231 3.78 20.66 11.43
N GLN A 232 4.68 19.69 11.54
CA GLN A 232 6.04 19.77 10.99
C GLN A 232 6.19 19.09 9.63
N VAL A 233 5.19 18.39 9.16
CA VAL A 233 5.19 17.79 7.83
C VAL A 233 4.75 18.83 6.83
N ASN A 234 5.68 19.50 6.16
CA ASN A 234 5.38 20.46 5.11
C ASN A 234 4.68 19.76 3.94
N GLY A 235 3.40 20.09 3.72
CA GLY A 235 2.60 19.53 2.63
C GLY A 235 1.98 18.18 2.95
N LEU A 236 1.41 18.03 4.16
CA LEU A 236 0.69 16.83 4.56
C LEU A 236 -0.32 16.39 3.53
N PRO A 237 -0.16 15.19 2.97
CA PRO A 237 -1.31 14.47 2.47
C PRO A 237 -2.21 14.16 3.66
N GLU A 238 -3.50 14.18 3.44
CA GLU A 238 -4.48 13.83 4.44
C GLU A 238 -4.17 12.47 5.04
N GLY A 239 -3.98 12.38 6.36
CA GLY A 239 -3.93 11.13 7.09
C GLY A 239 -5.30 10.46 6.99
N ARG A 240 -5.32 9.14 6.75
CA ARG A 240 -6.57 8.38 6.79
C ARG A 240 -6.58 7.49 8.03
N LEU A 241 -7.56 7.73 8.90
CA LEU A 241 -7.81 6.85 10.03
C LEU A 241 -8.37 5.50 9.54
N LEU A 242 -7.69 4.43 9.89
CA LEU A 242 -8.11 3.07 9.57
C LEU A 242 -9.07 2.55 10.66
N ARG A 243 -9.98 1.66 10.25
CA ARG A 243 -10.89 0.98 11.19
C ARG A 243 -10.42 -0.44 11.58
N LYS A 244 -9.36 -0.93 10.93
CA LYS A 244 -8.81 -2.27 11.12
C LYS A 244 -7.30 -2.22 11.00
N LEU A 245 -6.64 -3.13 11.70
CA LEU A 245 -5.20 -3.34 11.56
C LEU A 245 -4.84 -3.62 10.10
N ILE A 246 -3.72 -3.06 9.68
CA ILE A 246 -3.05 -3.45 8.43
C ILE A 246 -2.50 -4.85 8.68
N PRO A 247 -2.92 -5.86 7.90
CA PRO A 247 -2.43 -7.22 8.10
C PRO A 247 -0.99 -7.36 7.63
N ASP A 248 -0.27 -8.31 8.22
CA ASP A 248 0.97 -8.82 7.67
C ASP A 248 0.67 -9.52 6.33
N PRO A 249 1.35 -9.17 5.23
CA PRO A 249 1.18 -9.86 3.96
C PRO A 249 1.67 -11.32 3.97
N SER A 250 2.39 -11.74 5.01
CA SER A 250 2.85 -13.12 5.23
C SER A 250 3.62 -13.66 4.02
N TYR A 251 4.68 -12.98 3.60
CA TYR A 251 5.51 -13.42 2.51
C TYR A 251 6.20 -14.74 2.85
N MET A 252 6.35 -15.60 1.85
CA MET A 252 7.02 -16.88 2.02
C MET A 252 8.53 -16.69 2.00
N ALA A 253 9.18 -17.32 2.98
CA ALA A 253 10.62 -17.38 3.06
C ALA A 253 11.23 -18.16 1.88
N ALA A 254 12.45 -17.78 1.48
CA ALA A 254 13.24 -18.58 0.56
C ALA A 254 13.53 -19.97 1.14
N ASP A 255 13.40 -21.01 0.33
CA ASP A 255 13.68 -22.39 0.74
C ASP A 255 15.15 -22.73 0.53
N PHE A 256 15.80 -23.20 1.59
CA PHE A 256 17.21 -23.62 1.59
C PHE A 256 17.38 -25.13 1.67
N THR A 257 16.34 -25.91 1.41
CA THR A 257 16.43 -27.38 1.39
C THR A 257 17.43 -27.85 0.35
N GLY A 258 18.51 -28.48 0.79
CA GLY A 258 19.58 -28.94 -0.08
C GLY A 258 20.61 -27.89 -0.50
N ALA A 259 20.51 -26.67 0.04
CA ALA A 259 21.52 -25.64 -0.17
C ALA A 259 22.88 -26.07 0.40
N PRO A 260 24.00 -25.68 -0.25
CA PRO A 260 25.32 -25.90 0.35
C PRO A 260 25.47 -25.05 1.62
N THR A 261 26.02 -25.66 2.65
CA THR A 261 26.41 -24.96 3.88
C THR A 261 27.88 -24.63 3.81
N TYR A 262 28.20 -23.39 4.03
CA TYR A 262 29.56 -22.85 3.98
C TYR A 262 30.04 -22.54 5.40
N SER A 263 31.33 -22.85 5.63
CA SER A 263 31.99 -22.62 6.92
C SER A 263 33.06 -21.54 6.79
N ARG A 264 33.32 -20.85 7.91
CA ARG A 264 34.42 -19.92 8.03
C ARG A 264 35.71 -20.66 8.36
N GLN A 265 36.77 -20.43 7.59
CA GLN A 265 38.10 -21.00 7.83
C GLN A 265 38.82 -20.32 8.97
N GLU A 266 39.89 -20.93 9.51
CA GLU A 266 40.70 -20.37 10.61
C GLU A 266 41.32 -19.01 10.25
N ASP A 267 41.54 -18.73 8.96
CA ASP A 267 42.06 -17.45 8.45
C ASP A 267 40.97 -16.37 8.31
N GLY A 268 39.74 -16.70 8.69
CA GLY A 268 38.60 -15.79 8.65
C GLY A 268 37.88 -15.74 7.29
N ARG A 269 38.30 -16.49 6.29
CA ARG A 269 37.67 -16.57 4.98
C ARG A 269 36.58 -17.60 4.95
N TRP A 270 35.59 -17.37 4.10
CA TRP A 270 34.55 -18.35 3.81
C TRP A 270 35.00 -19.29 2.68
N ASP A 271 34.66 -20.57 2.75
CA ASP A 271 34.91 -21.56 1.71
C ASP A 271 33.97 -21.44 0.51
N ALA A 272 33.00 -20.51 0.57
CA ALA A 272 32.02 -20.18 -0.44
C ALA A 272 32.53 -19.27 -1.58
N VAL A 273 33.82 -19.00 -1.64
CA VAL A 273 34.36 -18.01 -2.57
C VAL A 273 34.41 -18.57 -3.98
N ALA A 274 33.66 -17.97 -4.92
CA ALA A 274 33.73 -18.30 -6.34
C ALA A 274 35.10 -17.87 -6.95
N GLY A 275 35.73 -16.85 -6.35
CA GLY A 275 37.01 -16.32 -6.75
C GLY A 275 37.32 -15.00 -6.09
N ASN A 276 38.58 -14.57 -6.17
CA ASN A 276 39.04 -13.27 -5.70
C ASN A 276 39.40 -12.38 -6.89
N GLY A 277 39.03 -11.13 -6.80
CA GLY A 277 39.31 -10.11 -7.82
C GLY A 277 38.22 -9.93 -8.86
N PRO A 278 38.33 -8.89 -9.69
CA PRO A 278 37.29 -8.49 -10.63
C PRO A 278 36.98 -9.52 -11.71
N ASP A 279 37.88 -10.47 -11.99
CA ASP A 279 37.67 -11.51 -12.99
C ASP A 279 36.76 -12.67 -12.53
N ALA A 280 36.51 -12.76 -11.23
CA ALA A 280 35.67 -13.80 -10.64
C ALA A 280 34.23 -13.34 -10.40
N CYS A 281 33.99 -12.03 -10.44
CA CYS A 281 32.69 -11.40 -10.37
C CYS A 281 32.20 -11.06 -11.80
N PRO A 282 30.90 -10.80 -12.00
CA PRO A 282 30.40 -10.29 -13.27
C PRO A 282 31.25 -9.11 -13.72
N ALA A 283 31.84 -9.21 -14.92
CA ALA A 283 32.79 -8.21 -15.41
C ALA A 283 32.12 -6.84 -15.51
N PRO A 284 32.75 -5.76 -15.03
CA PRO A 284 32.33 -4.41 -15.36
C PRO A 284 32.28 -4.25 -16.88
N GLY A 285 31.11 -3.95 -17.42
CA GLY A 285 30.88 -3.88 -18.88
C GLY A 285 29.98 -4.98 -19.44
N THR A 286 29.48 -5.89 -18.60
CA THR A 286 28.34 -6.75 -18.94
C THR A 286 27.14 -5.85 -19.27
N GLU A 287 26.44 -6.12 -20.36
CA GLU A 287 25.24 -5.38 -20.73
C GLU A 287 24.25 -5.38 -19.56
N GLY A 288 23.70 -4.20 -19.17
CA GLY A 288 22.82 -4.06 -18.02
C GLY A 288 23.52 -3.87 -16.66
N PHE A 289 24.86 -3.80 -16.62
CA PHE A 289 25.56 -3.50 -15.36
C PHE A 289 25.68 -1.99 -15.14
N PRO A 290 25.24 -1.43 -13.97
CA PRO A 290 25.29 0.00 -13.72
C PRO A 290 26.72 0.56 -13.75
N THR A 291 26.96 1.61 -14.54
CA THR A 291 28.30 2.20 -14.72
C THR A 291 28.88 2.76 -13.41
N THR A 292 28.04 3.26 -12.52
CA THR A 292 28.44 3.76 -11.20
C THR A 292 29.15 2.69 -10.38
N TYR A 293 28.66 1.45 -10.40
CA TYR A 293 29.22 0.36 -9.59
C TYR A 293 30.35 -0.38 -10.32
N ALA A 294 30.38 -0.32 -11.64
CA ALA A 294 31.49 -0.85 -12.42
C ALA A 294 32.84 -0.23 -12.00
N SER A 295 32.86 1.06 -11.70
CA SER A 295 34.04 1.76 -11.22
C SER A 295 34.48 1.27 -9.82
N VAL A 296 33.56 0.88 -8.95
CA VAL A 296 33.86 0.32 -7.63
C VAL A 296 34.51 -1.05 -7.76
N LEU A 297 33.97 -1.92 -8.62
CA LEU A 297 34.55 -3.25 -8.83
C LEU A 297 35.89 -3.21 -9.55
N ALA A 298 36.15 -2.19 -10.37
CA ALA A 298 37.40 -1.99 -11.09
C ALA A 298 38.48 -1.28 -10.26
N ASP A 299 38.18 -0.80 -9.06
CA ASP A 299 39.12 -0.10 -8.19
C ASP A 299 40.16 -1.07 -7.63
N PRO A 300 41.46 -0.98 -8.01
CA PRO A 300 42.47 -1.91 -7.56
C PRO A 300 42.85 -1.75 -6.08
N SER A 301 42.38 -0.69 -5.42
CA SER A 301 42.58 -0.49 -4.00
C SER A 301 41.60 -1.27 -3.13
N LEU A 302 40.52 -1.81 -3.73
CA LEU A 302 39.50 -2.57 -3.05
C LEU A 302 39.74 -4.08 -3.21
N ASN A 303 39.54 -4.80 -2.12
CA ASN A 303 39.55 -6.25 -2.12
C ASN A 303 38.14 -6.77 -2.44
N VAL A 304 37.90 -7.18 -3.70
CA VAL A 304 36.61 -7.69 -4.15
C VAL A 304 36.57 -9.20 -4.01
N VAL A 305 35.58 -9.70 -3.27
CA VAL A 305 35.34 -11.12 -3.07
C VAL A 305 33.94 -11.48 -3.52
N CYS A 306 33.81 -12.46 -4.41
CA CYS A 306 32.53 -12.93 -4.92
C CYS A 306 32.07 -14.18 -4.18
N TYR A 307 30.88 -14.13 -3.64
CA TYR A 307 30.29 -15.17 -2.83
C TYR A 307 29.22 -15.94 -3.60
N LEU A 308 29.21 -17.26 -3.42
CA LEU A 308 28.19 -18.15 -3.95
C LEU A 308 26.93 -18.12 -3.08
N PRO A 309 25.72 -18.27 -3.66
CA PRO A 309 24.50 -18.43 -2.90
C PRO A 309 24.51 -19.70 -2.04
N GLY A 310 23.88 -19.67 -0.85
CA GLY A 310 23.84 -20.79 0.06
C GLY A 310 23.70 -20.38 1.52
N VAL A 311 23.98 -21.32 2.43
CA VAL A 311 23.84 -21.16 3.88
C VAL A 311 25.21 -20.83 4.48
N TYR A 312 25.31 -19.71 5.16
CA TYR A 312 26.49 -19.21 5.86
C TYR A 312 26.26 -19.33 7.35
N GLU A 313 26.76 -20.42 7.95
CA GLU A 313 26.61 -20.70 9.38
C GLU A 313 27.95 -20.55 10.11
N ASP A 314 28.09 -19.50 10.88
CA ASP A 314 29.19 -19.32 11.83
C ASP A 314 28.65 -18.58 13.06
N HIS A 315 29.15 -18.99 14.25
CA HIS A 315 28.81 -18.37 15.52
C HIS A 315 29.19 -16.88 15.60
N GLN A 316 30.10 -16.38 14.73
CA GLN A 316 30.51 -14.98 14.63
C GLN A 316 29.75 -14.21 13.54
N GLY A 317 28.84 -14.87 12.80
CA GLY A 317 28.13 -14.31 11.67
C GLY A 317 29.01 -14.01 10.45
N PHE A 318 28.38 -13.53 9.41
CA PHE A 318 29.04 -13.10 8.17
C PHE A 318 29.45 -11.63 8.31
N ASN A 319 30.75 -11.37 8.25
CA ASN A 319 31.30 -10.02 8.43
C ASN A 319 32.01 -9.54 7.17
N VAL A 320 31.55 -8.42 6.60
CA VAL A 320 32.25 -7.68 5.54
C VAL A 320 33.12 -6.62 6.23
N SER A 321 34.34 -7.00 6.59
CA SER A 321 35.20 -6.15 7.39
C SER A 321 35.90 -5.06 6.56
N GLN A 322 35.81 -3.83 7.03
CA GLN A 322 36.56 -2.63 6.65
C GLN A 322 36.10 -1.94 5.34
N ASN A 323 36.29 -0.63 5.31
CA ASN A 323 35.95 0.27 4.19
C ASN A 323 36.63 -0.07 2.85
N THR A 324 37.51 -1.07 2.82
CA THR A 324 38.30 -1.47 1.65
C THR A 324 37.81 -2.75 0.99
N ASP A 325 36.91 -3.51 1.67
CA ASP A 325 36.43 -4.78 1.13
C ASP A 325 35.06 -4.62 0.45
N VAL A 326 34.90 -5.33 -0.63
CA VAL A 326 33.64 -5.48 -1.37
C VAL A 326 33.24 -6.95 -1.36
N ALA A 327 32.12 -7.26 -0.70
CA ALA A 327 31.47 -8.55 -0.84
C ALA A 327 30.45 -8.46 -1.99
N TYR A 328 30.72 -9.16 -3.07
CA TYR A 328 29.79 -9.26 -4.18
C TYR A 328 29.05 -10.59 -4.13
N LEU A 329 27.73 -10.51 -4.03
CA LEU A 329 26.84 -11.67 -3.99
C LEU A 329 26.40 -12.04 -5.41
N LEU A 330 26.70 -13.26 -5.84
CA LEU A 330 26.21 -13.79 -7.11
C LEU A 330 24.69 -14.02 -7.04
N PRO A 331 23.99 -14.08 -8.18
CA PRO A 331 22.53 -14.29 -8.19
C PRO A 331 22.09 -15.51 -7.37
N GLY A 332 21.04 -15.35 -6.53
CA GLY A 332 20.46 -16.43 -5.74
C GLY A 332 20.13 -16.08 -4.29
N ALA A 333 19.84 -17.10 -3.49
CA ALA A 333 19.42 -16.96 -2.10
C ALA A 333 20.56 -17.20 -1.10
N TYR A 334 20.64 -16.37 -0.09
CA TYR A 334 21.67 -16.37 0.96
C TYR A 334 21.01 -16.43 2.34
N TYR A 335 21.43 -17.36 3.17
CA TYR A 335 21.04 -17.46 4.57
C TYR A 335 22.24 -17.16 5.46
N PHE A 336 22.12 -16.16 6.34
CA PHE A 336 23.18 -15.72 7.25
C PHE A 336 22.84 -16.09 8.70
N GLY A 337 23.20 -17.30 9.12
CA GLY A 337 22.99 -17.79 10.47
C GLY A 337 23.97 -17.20 11.52
N GLY A 338 23.92 -17.73 12.73
CA GLY A 338 24.76 -17.31 13.85
C GLY A 338 24.46 -15.88 14.31
N GLN A 339 25.43 -15.00 14.32
CA GLN A 339 25.23 -13.58 14.68
C GLN A 339 24.70 -12.70 13.53
N GLY A 340 24.40 -13.30 12.37
CA GLY A 340 23.82 -12.61 11.25
C GLY A 340 24.83 -11.99 10.29
N LEU A 341 24.50 -10.79 9.80
CA LEU A 341 25.22 -10.08 8.77
C LEU A 341 25.71 -8.72 9.29
N ASP A 342 27.02 -8.59 9.50
CA ASP A 342 27.68 -7.34 9.87
C ASP A 342 28.42 -6.73 8.67
N ILE A 343 27.99 -5.53 8.27
CA ILE A 343 28.51 -4.84 7.09
C ILE A 343 29.36 -3.65 7.54
N GLY A 344 30.66 -3.88 7.63
CA GLY A 344 31.65 -2.82 7.86
C GLY A 344 32.27 -2.27 6.56
N GLY A 345 32.08 -2.96 5.45
CA GLY A 345 32.60 -2.63 4.12
C GLY A 345 31.48 -2.33 3.11
N ARG A 346 31.60 -2.91 1.90
CA ARG A 346 30.60 -2.77 0.83
C ARG A 346 29.94 -4.12 0.52
N LEU A 347 28.62 -4.17 0.57
CA LEU A 347 27.83 -5.33 0.15
C LEU A 347 27.10 -4.99 -1.15
N MET A 348 27.32 -5.80 -2.19
CA MET A 348 26.74 -5.59 -3.52
C MET A 348 26.22 -6.91 -4.08
N GLY A 349 25.14 -6.87 -4.87
CA GLY A 349 24.60 -8.07 -5.53
C GLY A 349 23.35 -7.77 -6.36
N GLY A 350 23.04 -8.65 -7.33
CA GLY A 350 21.86 -8.49 -8.19
C GLY A 350 21.88 -7.22 -9.03
N LEU A 351 23.05 -6.86 -9.59
CA LEU A 351 23.23 -5.60 -10.31
C LEU A 351 23.03 -5.71 -11.83
N VAL A 352 22.85 -6.90 -12.34
CA VAL A 352 22.64 -7.14 -13.78
C VAL A 352 21.14 -7.27 -14.03
N SER A 353 20.56 -6.41 -14.85
CA SER A 353 19.10 -6.29 -15.05
C SER A 353 18.46 -7.57 -15.59
N ASP A 354 19.16 -8.34 -16.42
CA ASP A 354 18.63 -9.55 -17.05
C ASP A 354 18.95 -10.85 -16.27
N GLU A 355 19.68 -10.75 -15.16
CA GLU A 355 20.00 -11.88 -14.30
C GLU A 355 19.04 -11.95 -13.10
N PRO A 356 18.87 -13.14 -12.48
CA PRO A 356 18.16 -13.24 -11.21
C PRO A 356 18.82 -12.36 -10.15
N GLY A 357 18.01 -11.76 -9.30
CA GLY A 357 18.47 -10.95 -8.18
C GLY A 357 19.09 -11.76 -7.05
N VAL A 358 19.30 -11.10 -5.93
CA VAL A 358 19.73 -11.73 -4.68
C VAL A 358 18.66 -11.54 -3.60
N VAL A 359 18.51 -12.55 -2.74
CA VAL A 359 17.72 -12.44 -1.53
C VAL A 359 18.58 -12.80 -0.31
N LEU A 360 18.53 -11.97 0.72
CA LEU A 360 19.25 -12.16 1.97
C LEU A 360 18.23 -12.58 3.04
N VAL A 361 18.43 -13.73 3.64
CA VAL A 361 17.63 -14.20 4.78
C VAL A 361 18.51 -14.14 6.04
N VAL A 362 18.04 -13.34 7.00
CA VAL A 362 18.71 -13.16 8.31
C VAL A 362 17.76 -13.70 9.37
N PRO A 363 18.11 -14.75 10.13
CA PRO A 363 17.23 -15.34 11.12
C PRO A 363 16.94 -14.36 12.27
N GLN A 364 15.85 -14.62 13.01
CA GLN A 364 15.32 -13.75 14.07
C GLN A 364 16.28 -13.43 15.21
N ASP A 365 17.20 -14.32 15.50
CA ASP A 365 18.20 -14.20 16.57
C ASP A 365 19.54 -13.63 16.07
N ALA A 366 19.55 -13.12 14.85
CA ALA A 366 20.72 -12.59 14.18
C ALA A 366 20.52 -11.11 13.82
N ASP A 367 21.58 -10.33 13.89
CA ASP A 367 21.56 -8.92 13.53
C ASP A 367 21.88 -8.71 12.04
N LEU A 368 21.21 -7.75 11.42
CA LEU A 368 21.70 -7.12 10.20
C LEU A 368 22.23 -5.74 10.59
N ALA A 369 23.53 -5.61 10.68
CA ALA A 369 24.19 -4.40 11.13
C ALA A 369 24.98 -3.74 10.01
N GLY A 370 24.57 -2.52 9.62
CA GLY A 370 25.33 -1.66 8.72
C GLY A 370 25.71 -0.35 9.42
N ASN A 371 26.96 0.05 9.38
CA ASN A 371 27.36 1.34 9.90
C ASN A 371 27.24 2.47 8.85
N ASN A 372 27.31 3.72 9.27
CA ASN A 372 27.07 4.88 8.41
C ASN A 372 28.11 5.08 7.28
N SER A 373 29.21 4.33 7.28
CA SER A 373 30.30 4.47 6.29
C SER A 373 30.25 3.41 5.19
N VAL A 374 29.31 2.48 5.26
CA VAL A 374 29.23 1.34 4.35
C VAL A 374 28.33 1.61 3.15
N ALA A 375 28.53 0.84 2.09
CA ALA A 375 27.61 0.78 0.95
C ALA A 375 26.87 -0.55 0.96
N MET A 376 25.54 -0.49 0.82
CA MET A 376 24.70 -1.66 0.58
C MET A 376 23.90 -1.44 -0.70
N VAL A 377 24.21 -2.20 -1.74
CA VAL A 377 23.59 -2.06 -3.05
C VAL A 377 23.09 -3.41 -3.52
N LEU A 378 21.80 -3.62 -3.45
CA LEU A 378 21.16 -4.88 -3.77
C LEU A 378 20.07 -4.71 -4.83
N ASN A 379 20.12 -5.55 -5.84
CA ASN A 379 19.11 -5.67 -6.89
C ASN A 379 18.84 -4.38 -7.68
N GLN A 380 19.80 -3.50 -7.73
CA GLN A 380 19.69 -2.26 -8.49
C GLN A 380 20.01 -2.54 -9.97
N GLY A 381 19.00 -2.46 -10.83
CA GLY A 381 19.16 -2.43 -12.27
C GLY A 381 19.73 -1.09 -12.77
N ASP A 382 19.47 -0.75 -14.05
CA ASP A 382 19.99 0.45 -14.70
C ASP A 382 19.82 1.76 -13.91
N GLU A 383 20.78 2.68 -14.07
CA GLU A 383 20.74 4.03 -13.51
C GLU A 383 19.47 4.77 -13.96
N GLY A 384 18.73 5.33 -13.02
CA GLY A 384 17.48 6.06 -13.30
C GLY A 384 16.20 5.27 -13.06
N CYS A 385 16.30 4.13 -12.42
CA CYS A 385 15.16 3.27 -12.08
C CYS A 385 14.07 3.90 -11.21
N VAL A 386 14.33 5.02 -10.53
CA VAL A 386 13.29 5.75 -9.76
C VAL A 386 12.15 6.26 -10.67
N ALA A 387 12.43 6.48 -11.96
CA ALA A 387 11.45 7.03 -12.91
C ALA A 387 10.82 5.96 -13.82
N ASN A 388 11.45 4.81 -13.99
CA ASN A 388 11.03 3.79 -14.95
C ASN A 388 10.96 2.42 -14.27
N ASP A 389 10.07 1.59 -14.72
CA ASP A 389 9.73 0.23 -14.32
C ASP A 389 10.94 -0.72 -14.23
N CYS A 390 11.83 -0.51 -13.26
CA CYS A 390 12.98 -1.37 -13.04
C CYS A 390 12.55 -2.59 -12.25
N ARG A 391 12.09 -3.59 -12.95
CA ARG A 391 11.86 -4.91 -12.37
C ARG A 391 13.17 -5.66 -12.40
N ALA A 392 13.87 -5.71 -11.28
CA ALA A 392 14.87 -6.73 -11.12
C ALA A 392 14.18 -8.11 -11.17
N THR A 393 14.76 -9.05 -11.86
CA THR A 393 14.27 -10.43 -11.90
C THR A 393 14.38 -11.02 -10.49
N PRO A 394 13.32 -11.65 -9.94
CA PRO A 394 13.37 -12.23 -8.60
C PRO A 394 14.53 -13.21 -8.44
N ALA A 395 15.10 -13.28 -7.24
CA ALA A 395 16.05 -14.31 -6.89
C ALA A 395 15.41 -15.70 -7.02
N ILE A 396 16.21 -16.69 -7.34
CA ILE A 396 15.79 -18.09 -7.37
C ILE A 396 16.33 -18.79 -6.11
N ASP A 397 15.47 -19.47 -5.37
CA ASP A 397 15.86 -20.28 -4.22
C ASP A 397 16.44 -21.66 -4.64
N TRP A 398 16.79 -22.48 -3.66
CA TRP A 398 17.46 -23.75 -3.88
C TRP A 398 16.55 -24.87 -4.43
N ILE A 399 15.24 -24.68 -4.39
CA ILE A 399 14.29 -25.60 -5.03
C ILE A 399 13.80 -25.07 -6.38
N GLY A 400 14.40 -23.96 -6.88
CA GLY A 400 14.13 -23.40 -8.18
C GLY A 400 12.89 -22.51 -8.26
N GLN A 401 12.42 -21.97 -7.12
CA GLN A 401 11.29 -21.06 -7.08
C GLN A 401 11.75 -19.61 -7.02
N GLU A 402 10.98 -18.74 -7.65
CA GLU A 402 11.18 -17.29 -7.55
C GLU A 402 10.77 -16.78 -6.17
N VAL A 403 11.69 -16.08 -5.51
CA VAL A 403 11.45 -15.47 -4.18
C VAL A 403 10.80 -14.11 -4.37
N LYS A 404 9.49 -14.10 -4.28
CA LYS A 404 8.68 -12.91 -4.55
C LYS A 404 7.42 -12.87 -3.69
N SER A 405 6.86 -11.65 -3.55
CA SER A 405 5.55 -11.47 -2.94
C SER A 405 4.43 -12.07 -3.81
N PRO A 406 3.21 -12.25 -3.29
CA PRO A 406 2.04 -12.63 -4.07
C PRO A 406 1.75 -11.69 -5.24
N ASP A 407 2.13 -10.43 -5.13
CA ASP A 407 1.99 -9.40 -6.16
C ASP A 407 3.12 -9.45 -7.22
N GLY A 408 4.04 -10.39 -7.10
CA GLY A 408 5.15 -10.58 -8.03
C GLY A 408 6.37 -9.69 -7.79
N LEU A 409 6.41 -8.94 -6.67
CA LEU A 409 7.55 -8.11 -6.29
C LEU A 409 8.65 -8.98 -5.71
N MET A 410 9.89 -8.67 -6.07
CA MET A 410 11.06 -9.36 -5.58
C MET A 410 11.27 -9.09 -4.08
N LEU A 411 11.50 -10.16 -3.31
CA LEU A 411 11.96 -10.08 -1.94
C LEU A 411 13.50 -9.96 -1.95
N THR A 412 14.03 -8.96 -1.27
CA THR A 412 15.48 -8.68 -1.26
C THR A 412 16.13 -8.95 0.08
N ILE A 413 15.47 -8.54 1.16
CA ILE A 413 15.89 -8.84 2.52
C ILE A 413 14.71 -9.40 3.27
N GLU A 414 14.93 -10.52 3.93
CA GLU A 414 13.94 -11.20 4.74
C GLU A 414 14.50 -11.48 6.13
N VAL A 415 13.77 -11.01 7.14
CA VAL A 415 13.87 -11.52 8.49
C VAL A 415 12.62 -12.35 8.76
N PRO A 416 12.73 -13.67 8.95
CA PRO A 416 11.59 -14.54 9.10
C PRO A 416 10.65 -14.06 10.22
N ARG A 417 9.36 -14.21 9.99
CA ARG A 417 8.34 -13.80 10.95
C ARG A 417 8.41 -14.62 12.24
N ASP A 418 8.35 -13.95 13.38
CA ASP A 418 8.13 -14.61 14.66
C ASP A 418 6.63 -14.94 14.85
N ASP A 419 6.28 -16.22 14.76
CA ASP A 419 4.91 -16.67 14.91
C ASP A 419 4.32 -16.42 16.30
N THR A 420 5.15 -16.15 17.32
CA THR A 420 4.67 -15.72 18.63
C THR A 420 4.06 -14.32 18.61
N CYS A 421 4.45 -13.51 17.63
CA CYS A 421 3.95 -12.15 17.41
C CYS A 421 2.67 -12.08 16.57
N PHE A 422 2.26 -13.20 15.95
CA PHE A 422 1.16 -13.18 14.99
C PHE A 422 0.19 -14.36 15.21
N SER A 423 -1.10 -14.10 14.94
CA SER A 423 -2.12 -15.13 14.76
C SER A 423 -2.54 -15.12 13.28
N GLY A 424 -1.91 -15.96 12.49
CA GLY A 424 -2.06 -15.91 11.04
C GLY A 424 -1.46 -14.62 10.46
N ALA A 425 -2.21 -13.90 9.64
CA ALA A 425 -1.78 -12.62 9.07
C ALA A 425 -2.07 -11.39 9.96
N THR A 426 -2.56 -11.61 11.18
CA THR A 426 -2.96 -10.52 12.09
C THR A 426 -2.01 -10.45 13.28
N PRO A 427 -1.46 -9.27 13.63
CA PRO A 427 -0.65 -9.10 14.82
C PRO A 427 -1.41 -9.48 16.09
N LEU A 428 -0.72 -10.16 17.00
CA LEU A 428 -1.21 -10.45 18.35
C LEU A 428 -1.02 -9.24 19.28
N ASP A 429 -1.49 -9.40 20.52
CA ASP A 429 -1.21 -8.43 21.58
C ASP A 429 0.30 -8.36 21.85
N VAL A 430 0.83 -7.15 21.83
CA VAL A 430 2.27 -6.85 22.05
C VAL A 430 2.78 -7.41 23.39
N SER A 431 1.89 -7.56 24.39
CA SER A 431 2.27 -8.11 25.70
C SER A 431 2.72 -9.57 25.64
N THR A 432 2.34 -10.30 24.60
CA THR A 432 2.70 -11.72 24.38
C THR A 432 3.85 -11.88 23.39
N CYS A 433 4.15 -10.83 22.64
CA CYS A 433 5.22 -10.80 21.67
C CYS A 433 6.54 -10.53 22.41
N THR A 434 7.39 -11.52 22.52
CA THR A 434 8.77 -11.31 22.95
C THR A 434 9.46 -10.61 21.79
N THR A 435 9.51 -9.28 21.86
CA THR A 435 10.33 -8.52 20.93
C THR A 435 11.75 -9.08 20.99
N SER A 436 12.17 -9.76 19.94
CA SER A 436 13.59 -10.01 19.74
C SER A 436 14.24 -8.63 19.80
N ASN A 437 15.32 -8.47 20.56
CA ASN A 437 16.08 -7.23 20.57
C ASN A 437 16.80 -7.00 19.23
N ASN A 438 16.45 -7.77 18.22
CA ASN A 438 17.11 -7.76 16.93
C ASN A 438 16.71 -6.50 16.19
N THR A 439 17.68 -5.75 15.82
CA THR A 439 17.50 -4.50 15.10
C THR A 439 18.16 -4.63 13.74
N VAL A 440 17.37 -4.44 12.69
CA VAL A 440 17.91 -4.28 11.36
C VAL A 440 18.42 -2.86 11.22
N ASN A 441 19.75 -2.69 11.25
CA ASN A 441 20.39 -1.39 11.11
C ASN A 441 20.87 -1.18 9.67
N LEU A 442 20.31 -0.19 9.01
CA LEU A 442 20.65 0.20 7.65
C LEU A 442 21.40 1.55 7.64
N PRO A 443 22.42 1.72 6.76
CA PRO A 443 23.02 3.02 6.53
C PRO A 443 22.00 3.96 5.86
N GLY A 444 21.77 5.14 6.39
CA GLY A 444 20.78 6.11 5.90
C GLY A 444 21.35 7.19 4.99
N ASN A 445 22.31 6.85 4.14
CA ASN A 445 22.98 7.78 3.24
C ASN A 445 22.98 7.25 1.79
N GLY A 446 23.54 7.99 0.85
CA GLY A 446 23.55 7.66 -0.59
C GLY A 446 24.33 6.40 -0.98
N ASN A 447 24.88 5.67 -0.01
CA ASN A 447 25.47 4.36 -0.26
C ASN A 447 24.48 3.22 -0.03
N LEU A 448 23.22 3.53 0.29
CA LEU A 448 22.14 2.57 0.44
C LEU A 448 21.28 2.56 -0.83
N ALA A 449 21.22 1.42 -1.49
CA ALA A 449 20.31 1.19 -2.61
C ALA A 449 19.79 -0.26 -2.54
N ILE A 450 18.55 -0.43 -2.09
CA ILE A 450 17.89 -1.73 -1.95
C ILE A 450 16.61 -1.70 -2.79
N TRP A 451 16.61 -2.47 -3.87
CA TRP A 451 15.43 -2.65 -4.71
C TRP A 451 14.67 -3.93 -4.31
N GLY A 452 13.34 -3.87 -4.44
CA GLY A 452 12.48 -4.94 -3.98
C GLY A 452 11.93 -4.67 -2.57
N ILE A 453 11.68 -5.74 -1.83
CA ILE A 453 11.03 -5.68 -0.51
C ILE A 453 12.06 -6.00 0.57
N LEU A 454 12.13 -5.14 1.59
CA LEU A 454 12.69 -5.46 2.89
C LEU A 454 11.54 -5.90 3.80
N TYR A 455 11.52 -7.16 4.19
CA TYR A 455 10.47 -7.80 4.98
C TYR A 455 11.03 -8.25 6.33
N ALA A 456 10.68 -7.52 7.39
CA ALA A 456 11.11 -7.77 8.78
C ALA A 456 9.90 -7.59 9.73
N PRO A 457 8.84 -8.41 9.60
CA PRO A 457 7.53 -8.16 10.20
C PRO A 457 7.54 -8.18 11.72
N SER A 458 8.51 -8.83 12.35
CA SER A 458 8.66 -8.94 13.81
C SER A 458 9.79 -8.08 14.36
N ASP A 459 10.52 -7.34 13.51
CA ASP A 459 11.74 -6.63 13.89
C ASP A 459 11.63 -5.12 13.73
N ASN A 460 12.48 -4.42 14.49
CA ASN A 460 12.66 -2.98 14.37
C ASN A 460 13.69 -2.67 13.29
N VAL A 461 13.32 -1.88 12.30
CA VAL A 461 14.24 -1.38 11.29
C VAL A 461 14.69 0.00 11.67
N GLN A 462 16.02 0.19 11.84
CA GLN A 462 16.64 1.48 12.05
C GLN A 462 17.41 1.90 10.81
N VAL A 463 17.21 3.12 10.39
CA VAL A 463 17.94 3.73 9.28
C VAL A 463 18.69 4.93 9.83
N ASN A 464 20.02 4.80 9.95
CA ASN A 464 20.89 5.80 10.57
C ASN A 464 21.74 6.51 9.53
N GLY A 465 21.57 7.82 9.39
CA GLY A 465 22.38 8.67 8.51
C GLY A 465 23.56 9.31 9.22
N ASP A 466 24.40 9.98 8.44
CA ASP A 466 25.58 10.71 8.90
C ASP A 466 25.55 12.21 8.54
N ASN A 467 24.39 12.76 8.25
CA ASN A 467 24.18 14.14 7.80
C ASN A 467 24.83 14.47 6.44
N THR A 468 25.16 13.49 5.63
CA THR A 468 25.65 13.74 4.27
C THR A 468 24.53 14.27 3.36
N SER A 469 24.91 14.89 2.25
CA SER A 469 23.93 15.33 1.24
C SER A 469 23.44 14.19 0.32
N GLN A 470 24.02 13.00 0.47
CA GLN A 470 23.68 11.85 -0.36
C GLN A 470 22.35 11.26 0.09
N VAL A 471 21.58 10.76 -0.87
CA VAL A 471 20.25 10.21 -0.67
C VAL A 471 20.31 8.71 -0.95
N GLY A 472 19.91 7.89 0.00
CA GLY A 472 19.74 6.46 -0.18
C GLY A 472 18.41 6.14 -0.84
N GLU A 473 18.31 4.97 -1.45
CA GLU A 473 17.08 4.47 -2.09
C GLU A 473 16.71 3.12 -1.51
N VAL A 474 15.45 2.97 -1.11
CA VAL A 474 14.90 1.70 -0.60
C VAL A 474 13.55 1.45 -1.27
N GLY A 475 13.33 0.22 -1.69
CA GLY A 475 12.04 -0.23 -2.19
C GLY A 475 10.97 -0.28 -1.08
N GLN A 476 10.09 -1.27 -1.13
CA GLN A 476 9.08 -1.44 -0.07
C GLN A 476 9.74 -1.89 1.24
N LEU A 477 9.32 -1.29 2.36
CA LEU A 477 9.76 -1.66 3.69
C LEU A 477 8.55 -2.11 4.53
N ILE A 478 8.60 -3.34 5.03
CA ILE A 478 7.60 -3.93 5.92
C ILE A 478 8.32 -4.35 7.20
N ALA A 479 7.94 -3.76 8.34
CA ALA A 479 8.61 -3.98 9.61
C ALA A 479 7.64 -3.95 10.79
N TRP A 480 8.10 -4.37 11.96
CA TRP A 480 7.37 -4.17 13.22
C TRP A 480 7.29 -2.68 13.56
N THR A 481 8.45 -2.02 13.60
CA THR A 481 8.57 -0.56 13.69
C THR A 481 9.70 -0.07 12.81
N VAL A 482 9.70 1.22 12.48
CA VAL A 482 10.76 1.87 11.68
C VAL A 482 11.21 3.16 12.34
N THR A 483 12.51 3.33 12.49
CA THR A 483 13.12 4.55 13.00
C THR A 483 14.12 5.10 11.98
N TYR A 484 13.94 6.34 11.57
CA TYR A 484 14.88 7.10 10.76
C TYR A 484 15.57 8.15 11.65
N SER A 485 16.90 8.17 11.66
CA SER A 485 17.64 9.06 12.56
C SER A 485 19.00 9.49 12.00
N GLY A 486 19.74 10.30 12.75
CA GLY A 486 21.12 10.67 12.44
C GLY A 486 21.31 11.49 11.17
N GLY A 487 20.26 12.13 10.65
CA GLY A 487 20.32 12.85 9.37
C GLY A 487 20.20 11.96 8.16
N ALA A 488 19.56 10.79 8.29
CA ALA A 488 19.24 9.90 7.19
C ALA A 488 18.42 10.63 6.10
N ARG A 489 18.78 10.41 4.84
CA ARG A 489 18.06 10.91 3.68
C ARG A 489 17.73 9.76 2.76
N LEU A 490 16.44 9.48 2.61
CA LEU A 490 15.97 8.33 1.87
C LEU A 490 14.88 8.70 0.88
N ILE A 491 14.93 8.05 -0.28
CA ILE A 491 13.81 7.90 -1.18
C ILE A 491 13.26 6.49 -0.99
N GLN A 492 11.98 6.39 -0.66
CA GLN A 492 11.29 5.12 -0.53
C GLN A 492 10.23 4.97 -1.61
N VAL A 493 10.30 3.88 -2.38
CA VAL A 493 9.47 3.72 -3.57
C VAL A 493 8.81 2.36 -3.53
N TYR A 494 7.48 2.34 -3.60
CA TYR A 494 6.79 1.10 -3.91
C TYR A 494 7.16 0.68 -5.35
N PRO A 495 7.74 -0.51 -5.55
CA PRO A 495 8.41 -0.85 -6.81
C PRO A 495 7.47 -1.22 -7.98
N GLU A 496 6.15 -1.20 -7.80
CA GLU A 496 5.20 -1.42 -8.88
C GLU A 496 4.82 -0.14 -9.64
N PRO A 497 4.40 -0.30 -10.91
CA PRO A 497 3.75 0.79 -11.62
C PRO A 497 2.53 1.30 -10.88
N ASP A 498 2.15 2.52 -11.15
CA ASP A 498 1.04 3.24 -10.53
C ASP A 498 -0.16 2.35 -10.17
N GLN A 499 -0.59 2.45 -8.92
CA GLN A 499 -1.75 1.70 -8.43
C GLN A 499 -2.98 1.98 -9.29
N VAL A 500 -3.60 0.92 -9.79
CA VAL A 500 -4.90 1.00 -10.47
C VAL A 500 -6.00 0.86 -9.42
N GLY A 501 -6.86 1.86 -9.35
CA GLY A 501 -7.98 1.84 -8.41
C GLY A 501 -9.01 0.76 -8.74
N THR A 502 -9.58 0.13 -7.72
CA THR A 502 -10.73 -0.76 -7.86
C THR A 502 -12.02 -0.02 -7.52
N PRO A 503 -13.08 -0.13 -8.33
CA PRO A 503 -14.38 0.46 -8.04
C PRO A 503 -14.97 -0.09 -6.74
N ARG A 504 -15.47 0.80 -5.89
CA ARG A 504 -16.14 0.45 -4.65
C ARG A 504 -17.35 1.36 -4.44
N LEU A 505 -18.43 0.78 -3.93
CA LEU A 505 -19.54 1.56 -3.42
C LEU A 505 -19.15 2.19 -2.08
N ASP A 506 -19.28 3.51 -2.01
CA ASP A 506 -19.17 4.25 -0.76
C ASP A 506 -20.58 4.39 -0.15
N ALA A 507 -20.66 4.35 1.18
CA ALA A 507 -21.93 4.56 1.84
C ALA A 507 -22.48 5.94 1.42
N ALA A 508 -23.65 5.94 0.79
CA ALA A 508 -24.33 7.18 0.48
C ALA A 508 -24.61 7.90 1.80
N CYS A 509 -24.12 9.13 1.93
CA CYS A 509 -24.43 9.97 3.08
C CYS A 509 -25.89 10.40 2.95
N THR A 510 -26.79 9.59 3.49
CA THR A 510 -28.19 10.02 3.70
C THR A 510 -28.12 11.00 4.87
N GLY A 511 -28.39 12.27 4.63
CA GLY A 511 -28.19 13.46 5.47
C GLY A 511 -28.57 13.44 6.96
N LEU A 512 -28.54 12.30 7.62
CA LEU A 512 -28.85 12.08 9.03
C LEU A 512 -27.68 11.52 9.85
N GLU A 513 -26.61 11.01 9.21
CA GLU A 513 -25.41 10.63 9.94
C GLU A 513 -24.16 11.14 9.20
N PRO A 514 -23.13 11.64 9.94
CA PRO A 514 -21.87 12.01 9.31
C PRO A 514 -21.23 10.75 8.69
N CYS A 515 -20.80 10.85 7.44
CA CYS A 515 -19.93 9.86 6.83
C CYS A 515 -18.63 9.77 7.64
N GLY A 516 -18.50 8.73 8.48
CA GLY A 516 -17.35 8.48 9.33
C GLY A 516 -16.39 7.46 8.69
#